data_7f4715c94d24cd5974e0187fa57db0ea
#
_entry.id   7f4715c94d24cd5974e0187fa57db0ea
#
_cell.length_a   1.000
_cell.length_b   1.000
_cell.length_c   1.000
_cell.angle_alpha   90.00
_cell.angle_beta   90.00
_cell.angle_gamma   90.00
#
_symmetry.space_group_name_H-M   'P 1'
#
loop_
_entity.id
_entity.type
_entity.pdbx_description
1 polymer ?
#
loop_
_entity_poly.entity_id
_entity_poly.type
_entity_poly.pdbx_seq_one_letter_code
_entity_poly.pdbx_strand_id
1 'polypeptide(L)'
;MAMIRVEPVDVRVRTDWFDGRPRELEWAGHRLPIVEVVGVRDETAAFPVVVGPRTIFDVQTPTGRMQLSYRHRSRRWTIEGVDEAERAA
;
A
#
# COMPACT_ATOMS: atom_id res chain seq x y z
N MET A 1 -1.99 -6.03 -17.55
CA MET A 1 -1.12 -5.43 -16.52
C MET A 1 -1.11 -6.32 -15.31
N ALA A 2 0.06 -6.66 -14.87
CA ALA A 2 0.22 -7.55 -13.73
C ALA A 2 0.82 -6.80 -12.55
N MET A 3 0.20 -6.94 -11.39
CA MET A 3 0.75 -6.47 -10.14
C MET A 3 1.81 -7.46 -9.70
N ILE A 4 3.06 -7.02 -9.63
CA ILE A 4 4.16 -7.85 -9.20
C ILE A 4 4.30 -7.73 -7.69
N ARG A 5 4.32 -8.87 -7.02
CA ARG A 5 4.58 -8.91 -5.60
C ARG A 5 6.05 -8.66 -5.33
N VAL A 6 6.31 -7.77 -4.40
CA VAL A 6 7.67 -7.48 -3.95
C VAL A 6 7.79 -7.87 -2.49
N GLU A 7 9.03 -8.00 -2.02
CA GLU A 7 9.26 -8.17 -0.59
C GLU A 7 8.70 -6.96 0.14
N PRO A 8 7.91 -7.19 1.21
CA PRO A 8 7.29 -6.09 1.92
C PRO A 8 8.33 -5.12 2.46
N VAL A 9 8.18 -3.85 2.16
CA VAL A 9 9.08 -2.78 2.62
C VAL A 9 8.27 -1.79 3.42
N ASP A 10 8.74 -1.47 4.62
CA ASP A 10 8.10 -0.48 5.47
C ASP A 10 8.18 0.91 4.81
N VAL A 11 7.04 1.59 4.80
CA VAL A 11 6.94 2.95 4.29
C VAL A 11 6.17 3.81 5.26
N ARG A 12 6.31 5.12 5.11
CA ARG A 12 5.48 6.07 5.84
C ARG A 12 4.33 6.49 4.96
N VAL A 13 3.14 6.49 5.53
CA VAL A 13 1.94 6.91 4.81
C VAL A 13 1.24 7.99 5.60
N ARG A 14 0.99 9.09 4.94
CA ARG A 14 0.15 10.14 5.49
C ARG A 14 -1.28 9.85 5.09
N THR A 15 -2.16 9.74 6.07
CA THR A 15 -3.56 9.43 5.85
C THR A 15 -4.41 10.68 6.02
N ASP A 16 -5.57 10.65 5.38
CA ASP A 16 -6.59 11.65 5.61
C ASP A 16 -7.18 11.41 7.01
N TRP A 17 -7.15 12.42 7.85
CA TRP A 17 -7.65 12.27 9.22
C TRP A 17 -9.17 12.05 9.27
N PHE A 18 -9.84 12.40 8.21
CA PHE A 18 -11.31 12.32 8.14
C PHE A 18 -11.80 10.91 7.80
N ASP A 19 -11.20 10.28 6.78
CA ASP A 19 -11.64 8.96 6.32
C ASP A 19 -10.59 7.86 6.46
N GLY A 20 -9.38 8.20 6.91
CA GLY A 20 -8.30 7.24 7.09
C GLY A 20 -7.65 6.75 5.81
N ARG A 21 -8.03 7.27 4.66
CA ARG A 21 -7.46 6.84 3.39
C ARG A 21 -6.05 7.38 3.20
N PRO A 22 -5.15 6.60 2.58
CA PRO A 22 -3.81 7.09 2.30
C PRO A 22 -3.84 8.24 1.27
N ARG A 23 -3.08 9.28 1.54
CA ARG A 23 -2.98 10.47 0.68
C ARG A 23 -1.61 10.65 0.09
N GLU A 24 -0.57 10.24 0.82
CA GLU A 24 0.80 10.41 0.40
C GLU A 24 1.62 9.30 1.02
N LEU A 25 2.58 8.78 0.28
CA LEU A 25 3.52 7.84 0.85
C LEU A 25 4.94 8.39 0.73
N GLU A 26 5.79 8.02 1.68
CA GLU A 26 7.20 8.34 1.66
C GLU A 26 8.00 7.05 1.65
N TRP A 27 8.81 6.90 0.61
CA TRP A 27 9.60 5.70 0.41
C TRP A 27 10.95 6.10 -0.16
N ALA A 28 12.02 5.59 0.46
CA ALA A 28 13.39 5.83 0.01
C ALA A 28 13.71 7.33 -0.15
N GLY A 29 13.16 8.16 0.74
CA GLY A 29 13.39 9.60 0.69
C GLY A 29 12.53 10.35 -0.32
N HIS A 30 11.68 9.65 -1.05
CA HIS A 30 10.77 10.25 -2.02
C HIS A 30 9.36 10.32 -1.48
N ARG A 31 8.69 11.43 -1.74
CA ARG A 31 7.28 11.58 -1.44
C ARG A 31 6.48 11.38 -2.70
N LEU A 32 5.52 10.46 -2.63
CA LEU A 32 4.64 10.16 -3.74
C LEU A 32 3.21 10.47 -3.34
N PRO A 33 2.53 11.38 -4.04
CA PRO A 33 1.12 11.61 -3.77
C PRO A 33 0.31 10.42 -4.24
N ILE A 34 -0.74 10.09 -3.50
CA ILE A 34 -1.69 9.07 -3.91
C ILE A 34 -2.81 9.79 -4.65
N VAL A 35 -2.86 9.57 -5.95
CA VAL A 35 -3.81 10.23 -6.84
C VAL A 35 -5.21 9.68 -6.63
N GLU A 36 -5.31 8.35 -6.46
CA GLU A 36 -6.58 7.68 -6.33
C GLU A 36 -6.41 6.38 -5.54
N VAL A 37 -7.37 6.08 -4.70
CA VAL A 37 -7.49 4.75 -4.09
C VAL A 37 -8.43 3.95 -4.98
N VAL A 38 -7.88 2.99 -5.70
CA VAL A 38 -8.62 2.22 -6.70
C VAL A 38 -9.42 1.10 -6.04
N GLY A 39 -8.91 0.53 -4.97
CA GLY A 39 -9.61 -0.54 -4.27
C GLY A 39 -9.11 -0.68 -2.85
N VAL A 40 -9.98 -1.23 -2.01
CA VAL A 40 -9.67 -1.49 -0.60
C VAL A 40 -10.25 -2.85 -0.25
N ARG A 41 -9.48 -3.69 0.42
CA ARG A 41 -10.00 -4.94 0.95
C ARG A 41 -9.36 -5.27 2.29
N ASP A 42 -10.17 -5.85 3.16
CA ASP A 42 -9.67 -6.34 4.44
C ASP A 42 -9.34 -7.82 4.32
N GLU A 43 -8.20 -8.20 4.87
CA GLU A 43 -7.80 -9.59 4.97
C GLU A 43 -7.65 -9.94 6.45
N THR A 44 -8.58 -10.74 6.96
CA THR A 44 -8.65 -11.04 8.38
C THR A 44 -8.52 -12.51 8.71
N ALA A 45 -8.67 -13.40 7.73
CA ALA A 45 -8.86 -14.83 8.00
C ALA A 45 -7.74 -15.76 7.56
N ALA A 46 -6.83 -15.32 6.70
CA ALA A 46 -5.87 -16.23 6.08
C ALA A 46 -4.43 -16.03 6.50
N PHE A 47 -4.21 -15.44 7.67
CA PHE A 47 -2.86 -15.09 8.10
C PHE A 47 -2.36 -15.94 9.24
N PRO A 48 -1.04 -16.15 9.30
CA PRO A 48 -0.42 -16.58 10.54
C PRO A 48 -0.81 -15.62 11.66
N VAL A 49 -1.05 -16.15 12.82
CA VAL A 49 -1.49 -15.35 13.99
C VAL A 49 -0.56 -14.18 14.27
N VAL A 50 0.74 -14.36 13.97
CA VAL A 50 1.74 -13.30 14.21
C VAL A 50 1.56 -12.07 13.31
N VAL A 51 1.03 -12.25 12.11
CA VAL A 51 0.83 -11.13 11.19
C VAL A 51 -0.44 -10.36 11.52
N GLY A 52 -1.48 -11.07 11.90
CA GLY A 52 -2.76 -10.47 12.23
C GLY A 52 -3.50 -9.91 11.03
N PRO A 53 -4.61 -9.21 11.27
CA PRO A 53 -5.40 -8.62 10.21
C PRO A 53 -4.70 -7.44 9.55
N ARG A 54 -4.99 -7.25 8.27
CA ARG A 54 -4.46 -6.13 7.51
C ARG A 54 -5.50 -5.63 6.50
N THR A 55 -5.37 -4.37 6.13
CA THR A 55 -6.16 -3.76 5.06
C THR A 55 -5.24 -3.47 3.89
N ILE A 56 -5.65 -3.88 2.70
CA ILE A 56 -4.88 -3.69 1.48
C ILE A 56 -5.53 -2.60 0.65
N PHE A 57 -4.72 -1.62 0.26
CA PHE A 57 -5.14 -0.50 -0.59
C PHE A 57 -4.44 -0.62 -1.94
N ASP A 58 -5.21 -0.70 -3.01
CA ASP A 58 -4.67 -0.55 -4.35
C ASP A 58 -4.74 0.92 -4.69
N VAL A 59 -3.58 1.54 -4.92
CA VAL A 59 -3.49 2.98 -5.11
C VAL A 59 -2.82 3.34 -6.42
N GLN A 60 -3.21 4.46 -6.97
CA GLN A 60 -2.58 5.05 -8.15
C GLN A 60 -1.68 6.19 -7.69
N THR A 61 -0.42 6.13 -8.14
CA THR A 61 0.56 7.20 -7.93
C THR A 61 1.04 7.72 -9.28
N PRO A 62 1.76 8.86 -9.32
CA PRO A 62 2.31 9.34 -10.60
C PRO A 62 3.28 8.38 -11.27
N THR A 63 3.90 7.49 -10.52
CA THR A 63 4.86 6.51 -11.06
C THR A 63 4.23 5.17 -11.38
N GLY A 64 2.96 4.97 -11.07
CA GLY A 64 2.25 3.73 -11.36
C GLY A 64 1.39 3.26 -10.19
N ARG A 65 0.79 2.09 -10.37
CA ARG A 65 -0.03 1.48 -9.33
C ARG A 65 0.82 0.76 -8.32
N MET A 66 0.39 0.85 -7.07
CA MET A 66 1.02 0.15 -5.97
C MET A 66 -0.02 -0.49 -5.08
N GLN A 67 0.39 -1.53 -4.40
CA GLN A 67 -0.42 -2.18 -3.38
C GLN A 67 0.19 -1.90 -2.02
N LEU A 68 -0.54 -1.19 -1.18
CA LEU A 68 -0.13 -0.86 0.18
C LEU A 68 -0.89 -1.73 1.17
N SER A 69 -0.21 -2.15 2.19
CA SER A 69 -0.82 -2.93 3.27
C SER A 69 -0.67 -2.19 4.58
N TYR A 70 -1.77 -2.04 5.29
CA TYR A 70 -1.77 -1.54 6.66
C TYR A 70 -2.01 -2.69 7.62
N ARG A 71 -1.03 -2.98 8.46
CA ARG A 71 -1.11 -4.03 9.47
C ARG A 71 -1.66 -3.44 10.76
N HIS A 72 -2.82 -3.91 11.18
CA HIS A 72 -3.53 -3.33 12.32
C HIS A 72 -2.83 -3.53 13.65
N ARG A 73 -2.15 -4.65 13.84
CA ARG A 73 -1.45 -4.91 15.10
C ARG A 73 -0.24 -4.02 15.29
N SER A 74 0.59 -3.91 14.28
CA SER A 74 1.82 -3.11 14.37
C SER A 74 1.61 -1.66 14.01
N ARG A 75 0.47 -1.33 13.38
CA ARG A 75 0.17 0.00 12.84
C ARG A 75 1.21 0.46 11.84
N ARG A 76 1.69 -0.49 11.02
CA ARG A 76 2.71 -0.21 10.02
C ARG A 76 2.15 -0.35 8.62
N TRP A 77 2.66 0.48 7.74
CA TRP A 77 2.38 0.43 6.32
C TRP A 77 3.53 -0.23 5.59
N THR A 78 3.21 -1.08 4.63
CA THR A 78 4.21 -1.70 3.77
C THR A 78 3.76 -1.63 2.32
N ILE A 79 4.73 -1.60 1.40
CA ILE A 79 4.46 -1.83 -0.02
C ILE A 79 4.59 -3.31 -0.27
N GLU A 80 3.57 -3.93 -0.88
CA GLU A 80 3.58 -5.35 -1.18
C GLU A 80 3.53 -5.67 -2.66
N GLY A 81 3.21 -4.69 -3.50
CA GLY A 81 3.16 -4.90 -4.93
C GLY A 81 3.32 -3.61 -5.70
N VAL A 82 3.85 -3.74 -6.89
CA VAL A 82 3.99 -2.62 -7.85
C VAL A 82 3.56 -3.11 -9.21
N ASP A 83 3.06 -2.21 -10.04
CA ASP A 83 2.70 -2.52 -11.42
C ASP A 83 3.92 -2.33 -12.30
N GLU A 84 4.51 -3.43 -12.72
CA GLU A 84 5.73 -3.39 -13.52
C GLU A 84 5.50 -2.83 -14.91
N ALA A 85 4.33 -3.05 -15.50
CA ALA A 85 4.03 -2.56 -16.83
C ALA A 85 4.12 -1.03 -16.89
N GLU A 86 3.60 -0.36 -15.89
CA GLU A 86 3.70 1.10 -15.81
C GLU A 86 5.12 1.57 -15.50
N ARG A 87 5.88 0.79 -14.73
CA ARG A 87 7.27 1.12 -14.44
C ARG A 87 8.15 1.04 -15.67
N ALA A 88 7.85 0.11 -16.55
CA ALA A 88 8.62 -0.09 -17.77
C ALA A 88 8.35 1.00 -18.81
N ALA A 89 7.22 1.64 -18.71
CA ALA A 89 6.89 2.75 -19.60
C ALA A 89 7.55 4.04 -19.15
#